data_983474061c939e91d01af6a68a43b4ba
#
_entry.id   983474061c939e91d01af6a68a43b4ba
#
_cell.length_a   1.000
_cell.length_b   1.000
_cell.length_c   1.000
_cell.angle_alpha   90.00
_cell.angle_beta   90.00
_cell.angle_gamma   90.00
#
_symmetry.space_group_name_H-M   'P 1'
#
loop_
_entity.id
_entity.type
_entity.pdbx_description
1 polymer ?
#
loop_
_entity_poly.entity_id
_entity_poly.type
_entity_poly.pdbx_seq_one_letter_code
_entity_poly.pdbx_strand_id
1 'polypeptide(L)'
;MSNIVAIVGRPNVGKSTSFNRMLKQRQAIVEETSGVTRDRHYGKSDWNGKEFTVIDTGGYVIGSDDIFEEEIRKQVDLAIDEADVIIFVVNGRDGLHVLDEDVALILRQQKKPVLLAVNKIDEPNTEILTSEFYALGLGEPYPISAMTGSGTGDLLDKVCELRPRDTTDFDTSLPRFTVVGRPNVGKSSLINAFLGTDRHIVTNIAGTTRDTNDTRYNAFGMDFMLVDTAGLRKKSKVEEDIEFYSVMRSIRAIENCDVAILMIDAQNGFEAQDMNILRLIEKNRKGLVVVVNKWDLIEKDSNTHIAFERQIRAKTAPFTDFPIIFTSAINKQRIYKVLETAHQVYENRERRIPVRELNDVMLEIIGSVPPPTASRGRYIKIKYITQLKSIFPQFIFFCNLPKDVKESYERFLENKIRENWNFNGVPIQMIFKEK
;
A
#
# COMPACT_ATOMS: atom_id res chain seq x y z
N MET A 1 0.09 -2.01 -11.83
CA MET A 1 0.52 -0.61 -11.55
C MET A 1 -0.38 -0.03 -10.49
N SER A 2 0.18 0.75 -9.58
CA SER A 2 -0.64 1.49 -8.64
C SER A 2 -1.36 2.62 -9.39
N ASN A 3 -2.67 2.70 -9.21
CA ASN A 3 -3.47 3.81 -9.70
C ASN A 3 -3.81 4.66 -8.47
N ILE A 4 -3.08 5.74 -8.26
CA ILE A 4 -3.25 6.62 -7.11
C ILE A 4 -4.17 7.78 -7.48
N VAL A 5 -5.23 7.96 -6.72
CA VAL A 5 -6.19 9.05 -6.83
C VAL A 5 -6.05 9.95 -5.61
N ALA A 6 -5.61 11.17 -5.78
CA ALA A 6 -5.48 12.13 -4.68
C ALA A 6 -6.69 13.06 -4.62
N ILE A 7 -7.20 13.30 -3.43
CA ILE A 7 -8.27 14.27 -3.17
C ILE A 7 -7.65 15.54 -2.60
N VAL A 8 -7.79 16.66 -3.32
CA VAL A 8 -7.29 17.98 -2.94
C VAL A 8 -8.42 18.98 -2.83
N GLY A 9 -8.20 20.10 -2.15
CA GLY A 9 -9.13 21.22 -2.00
C GLY A 9 -8.94 21.91 -0.65
N ARG A 10 -9.56 23.08 -0.50
CA ARG A 10 -9.52 23.86 0.75
C ARG A 10 -10.14 23.10 1.95
N PRO A 11 -9.90 23.51 3.18
CA PRO A 11 -10.55 22.93 4.36
C PRO A 11 -12.08 22.99 4.28
N ASN A 12 -12.74 22.04 4.92
CA ASN A 12 -14.21 21.98 5.08
C ASN A 12 -15.03 21.79 3.79
N VAL A 13 -14.43 21.59 2.62
CA VAL A 13 -15.16 21.25 1.37
C VAL A 13 -15.69 19.81 1.37
N GLY A 14 -15.26 18.96 2.32
CA GLY A 14 -15.72 17.58 2.46
C GLY A 14 -14.79 16.52 1.86
N LYS A 15 -13.47 16.79 1.77
CA LYS A 15 -12.47 15.84 1.29
C LYS A 15 -12.52 14.49 2.02
N SER A 16 -12.44 14.51 3.35
CA SER A 16 -12.46 13.28 4.16
C SER A 16 -13.80 12.55 4.10
N THR A 17 -14.92 13.28 3.90
CA THR A 17 -16.22 12.66 3.66
C THR A 17 -16.26 11.97 2.31
N SER A 18 -15.73 12.60 1.26
CA SER A 18 -15.59 12.00 -0.09
C SER A 18 -14.68 10.79 -0.06
N PHE A 19 -13.54 10.88 0.60
CA PHE A 19 -12.62 9.76 0.82
C PHE A 19 -13.33 8.58 1.49
N ASN A 20 -13.99 8.81 2.63
CA ASN A 20 -14.71 7.75 3.33
C ASN A 20 -15.86 7.16 2.48
N ARG A 21 -16.51 7.95 1.65
CA ARG A 21 -17.56 7.49 0.73
C ARG A 21 -16.98 6.53 -0.32
N MET A 22 -15.88 6.89 -0.94
CA MET A 22 -15.21 6.05 -1.95
C MET A 22 -14.72 4.72 -1.36
N LEU A 23 -14.26 4.70 -0.10
CA LEU A 23 -13.87 3.47 0.58
C LEU A 23 -15.05 2.57 1.00
N LYS A 24 -16.20 3.16 1.38
CA LYS A 24 -17.39 2.40 1.81
C LYS A 24 -18.03 1.58 0.68
N GLN A 25 -17.85 1.96 -0.57
CA GLN A 25 -18.37 1.22 -1.71
C GLN A 25 -17.75 -0.18 -1.84
N ARG A 26 -16.54 -0.38 -1.32
CA ARG A 26 -15.90 -1.70 -1.23
C ARG A 26 -16.50 -2.59 -0.12
N GLN A 27 -17.00 -2.01 0.97
CA GLN A 27 -17.51 -2.78 2.12
C GLN A 27 -18.82 -3.53 1.83
N ALA A 28 -19.55 -3.17 0.78
CA ALA A 28 -20.76 -3.90 0.37
C ALA A 28 -20.47 -5.27 -0.25
N ILE A 29 -19.23 -5.58 -0.60
CA ILE A 29 -18.83 -6.80 -1.33
C ILE A 29 -17.87 -7.69 -0.53
N VAL A 30 -17.14 -7.13 0.46
CA VAL A 30 -16.16 -7.88 1.27
C VAL A 30 -16.45 -7.68 2.75
N GLU A 31 -16.72 -8.79 3.44
CA GLU A 31 -17.05 -8.90 4.86
C GLU A 31 -16.12 -8.09 5.78
N GLU A 32 -16.73 -7.52 6.83
CA GLU A 32 -16.08 -6.86 7.96
C GLU A 32 -15.05 -7.80 8.62
N THR A 33 -13.78 -7.65 8.30
CA THR A 33 -12.72 -8.11 9.19
C THR A 33 -12.57 -7.09 10.31
N SER A 34 -13.19 -7.40 11.44
CA SER A 34 -13.08 -6.67 12.70
C SER A 34 -11.60 -6.59 13.10
N GLY A 35 -11.06 -5.38 13.26
CA GLY A 35 -9.73 -5.16 13.83
C GLY A 35 -8.78 -4.25 13.05
N VAL A 36 -9.15 -3.76 11.86
CA VAL A 36 -8.31 -2.83 11.11
C VAL A 36 -8.55 -1.41 11.60
N THR A 37 -7.58 -0.85 12.33
CA THR A 37 -7.51 0.60 12.57
C THR A 37 -7.56 1.30 11.21
N ARG A 38 -8.60 2.11 10.98
CA ARG A 38 -8.73 2.93 9.78
C ARG A 38 -7.55 3.90 9.73
N ASP A 39 -6.64 3.69 8.79
CA ASP A 39 -5.77 4.77 8.38
C ASP A 39 -6.68 5.87 7.82
N ARG A 40 -6.62 7.06 8.44
CA ARG A 40 -7.55 8.16 8.16
C ARG A 40 -7.30 8.82 6.79
N HIS A 41 -6.24 8.43 6.08
CA HIS A 41 -5.71 9.24 5.00
C HIS A 41 -5.47 8.50 3.68
N TYR A 42 -5.45 7.16 3.67
CA TYR A 42 -5.35 6.39 2.44
C TYR A 42 -6.17 5.09 2.53
N GLY A 43 -6.64 4.63 1.38
CA GLY A 43 -7.36 3.35 1.33
C GLY A 43 -7.57 2.87 -0.10
N LYS A 44 -7.80 1.56 -0.24
CA LYS A 44 -8.16 0.97 -1.53
C LYS A 44 -9.65 1.08 -1.78
N SER A 45 -9.99 1.52 -2.98
CA SER A 45 -11.33 1.52 -3.53
C SER A 45 -11.41 0.58 -4.72
N ASP A 46 -12.58 0.03 -4.97
CA ASP A 46 -12.89 -0.77 -6.17
C ASP A 46 -14.14 -0.17 -6.82
N TRP A 47 -14.08 0.06 -8.13
CA TRP A 47 -15.20 0.53 -8.91
C TRP A 47 -15.22 -0.19 -10.27
N ASN A 48 -16.34 -0.83 -10.60
CA ASN A 48 -16.50 -1.61 -11.83
C ASN A 48 -15.37 -2.66 -12.04
N GLY A 49 -14.93 -3.32 -10.95
CA GLY A 49 -13.85 -4.31 -10.98
C GLY A 49 -12.45 -3.73 -11.18
N LYS A 50 -12.29 -2.40 -11.04
CA LYS A 50 -11.01 -1.71 -11.18
C LYS A 50 -10.58 -1.17 -9.82
N GLU A 51 -9.51 -1.74 -9.26
CA GLU A 51 -8.93 -1.29 -7.99
C GLU A 51 -8.05 -0.04 -8.19
N PHE A 52 -8.12 0.89 -7.24
CA PHE A 52 -7.25 2.06 -7.14
C PHE A 52 -7.08 2.50 -5.68
N THR A 53 -6.00 3.22 -5.40
CA THR A 53 -5.73 3.76 -4.06
C THR A 53 -6.18 5.20 -4.00
N VAL A 54 -7.04 5.53 -3.03
CA VAL A 54 -7.48 6.90 -2.77
C VAL A 54 -6.70 7.47 -1.60
N ILE A 55 -6.32 8.74 -1.71
CA ILE A 55 -5.56 9.47 -0.69
C ILE A 55 -6.26 10.77 -0.37
N ASP A 56 -6.51 11.00 0.92
CA ASP A 56 -6.99 12.28 1.45
C ASP A 56 -5.78 13.12 1.87
N THR A 57 -5.47 14.16 1.09
CA THR A 57 -4.33 15.04 1.39
C THR A 57 -4.60 15.97 2.58
N GLY A 58 -5.88 16.24 2.92
CA GLY A 58 -6.25 17.19 3.96
C GLY A 58 -6.05 16.71 5.40
N GLY A 59 -5.82 15.43 5.61
CA GLY A 59 -5.68 14.87 6.95
C GLY A 59 -4.27 14.87 7.52
N TYR A 60 -3.28 15.32 6.76
CA TYR A 60 -1.87 15.31 7.14
C TYR A 60 -1.33 16.66 7.61
N VAL A 61 -2.18 17.68 7.66
CA VAL A 61 -1.74 19.02 8.06
C VAL A 61 -2.30 19.36 9.43
N ILE A 62 -1.42 19.56 10.40
CA ILE A 62 -1.71 20.04 11.75
C ILE A 62 -1.00 21.39 11.87
N GLY A 63 -1.70 22.49 11.64
CA GLY A 63 -1.14 23.84 11.75
C GLY A 63 -2.21 24.86 12.15
N SER A 64 -1.75 25.99 12.69
CA SER A 64 -2.55 27.11 13.16
C SER A 64 -3.14 27.95 12.02
N ASP A 65 -4.18 28.69 12.29
CA ASP A 65 -5.06 29.42 11.36
C ASP A 65 -4.40 30.42 10.39
N ASP A 66 -3.13 30.78 10.57
CA ASP A 66 -2.42 31.78 9.75
C ASP A 66 -1.60 31.24 8.56
N ILE A 67 -1.61 29.92 8.29
CA ILE A 67 -0.71 29.27 7.29
C ILE A 67 -1.52 28.55 6.17
N PHE A 68 -2.79 28.80 6.02
CA PHE A 68 -3.69 28.05 5.15
C PHE A 68 -3.28 27.98 3.67
N GLU A 69 -2.80 29.08 3.07
CA GLU A 69 -2.48 29.10 1.65
C GLU A 69 -1.26 28.25 1.30
N GLU A 70 -0.22 28.32 2.11
CA GLU A 70 1.01 27.54 1.90
C GLU A 70 0.76 26.03 2.08
N GLU A 71 -0.08 25.65 3.04
CA GLU A 71 -0.46 24.29 3.31
C GLU A 71 -1.30 23.68 2.18
N ILE A 72 -2.25 24.44 1.62
CA ILE A 72 -3.05 24.03 0.47
C ILE A 72 -2.13 23.83 -0.74
N ARG A 73 -1.20 24.73 -1.00
CA ARG A 73 -0.21 24.61 -2.09
C ARG A 73 0.62 23.32 -1.94
N LYS A 74 1.15 23.07 -0.75
CA LYS A 74 1.92 21.84 -0.46
C LYS A 74 1.12 20.57 -0.72
N GLN A 75 -0.17 20.55 -0.35
CA GLN A 75 -1.07 19.42 -0.62
C GLN A 75 -1.28 19.21 -2.12
N VAL A 76 -1.45 20.30 -2.86
CA VAL A 76 -1.66 20.27 -4.31
C VAL A 76 -0.38 19.81 -5.04
N ASP A 77 0.77 20.37 -4.68
CA ASP A 77 2.07 19.99 -5.26
C ASP A 77 2.35 18.51 -5.06
N LEU A 78 2.06 18.01 -3.86
CA LEU A 78 2.20 16.60 -3.55
C LEU A 78 1.27 15.71 -4.38
N ALA A 79 -0.01 16.10 -4.50
CA ALA A 79 -0.96 15.37 -5.34
C ALA A 79 -0.50 15.37 -6.81
N ILE A 80 0.07 16.49 -7.26
CA ILE A 80 0.64 16.63 -8.61
C ILE A 80 1.83 15.66 -8.78
N ASP A 81 2.69 15.54 -7.81
CA ASP A 81 3.87 14.67 -7.92
C ASP A 81 3.51 13.17 -7.92
N GLU A 82 2.63 12.75 -7.03
CA GLU A 82 2.45 11.33 -6.69
C GLU A 82 1.14 10.71 -7.23
N ALA A 83 0.09 11.48 -7.53
CA ALA A 83 -1.16 10.92 -8.04
C ALA A 83 -1.14 10.67 -9.55
N ASP A 84 -1.92 9.71 -10.01
CA ASP A 84 -2.20 9.46 -11.43
C ASP A 84 -3.44 10.24 -11.89
N VAL A 85 -4.40 10.45 -10.98
CA VAL A 85 -5.60 11.28 -11.18
C VAL A 85 -5.81 12.15 -9.94
N ILE A 86 -6.16 13.40 -10.13
CA ILE A 86 -6.43 14.35 -9.04
C ILE A 86 -7.94 14.65 -9.03
N ILE A 87 -8.58 14.52 -7.86
CA ILE A 87 -9.94 14.99 -7.63
C ILE A 87 -9.85 16.30 -6.85
N PHE A 88 -10.18 17.40 -7.49
CA PHE A 88 -10.27 18.69 -6.86
C PHE A 88 -11.69 18.92 -6.33
N VAL A 89 -11.84 18.94 -5.00
CA VAL A 89 -13.13 19.09 -4.33
C VAL A 89 -13.37 20.53 -3.92
N VAL A 90 -14.48 21.09 -4.36
CA VAL A 90 -14.96 22.43 -4.00
C VAL A 90 -16.33 22.34 -3.33
N ASN A 91 -16.76 23.41 -2.66
CA ASN A 91 -18.04 23.44 -1.94
C ASN A 91 -19.12 24.16 -2.76
N GLY A 92 -20.10 23.43 -3.25
CA GLY A 92 -21.17 23.98 -4.07
C GLY A 92 -22.19 24.87 -3.29
N ARG A 93 -22.22 24.80 -1.96
CA ARG A 93 -23.10 25.69 -1.14
C ARG A 93 -22.49 27.07 -0.91
N ASP A 94 -21.14 27.13 -0.78
CA ASP A 94 -20.43 28.37 -0.50
C ASP A 94 -20.19 29.19 -1.78
N GLY A 95 -20.34 28.54 -2.96
CA GLY A 95 -19.96 29.13 -4.24
C GLY A 95 -18.44 29.16 -4.46
N LEU A 96 -18.02 29.88 -5.51
CA LEU A 96 -16.64 30.01 -5.91
C LEU A 96 -15.86 30.84 -4.87
N HIS A 97 -14.71 30.34 -4.44
CA HIS A 97 -13.85 30.99 -3.45
C HIS A 97 -12.45 31.29 -4.05
N VAL A 98 -11.83 32.39 -3.62
CA VAL A 98 -10.52 32.83 -4.13
C VAL A 98 -9.45 31.73 -4.01
N LEU A 99 -9.42 30.99 -2.89
CA LEU A 99 -8.51 29.85 -2.70
C LEU A 99 -8.76 28.71 -3.70
N ASP A 100 -10.02 28.53 -4.15
CA ASP A 100 -10.33 27.52 -5.16
C ASP A 100 -9.78 27.95 -6.54
N GLU A 101 -9.79 29.26 -6.84
CA GLU A 101 -9.18 29.83 -8.06
C GLU A 101 -7.65 29.67 -8.07
N ASP A 102 -6.98 29.94 -6.94
CA ASP A 102 -5.53 29.78 -6.79
C ASP A 102 -5.11 28.30 -7.00
N VAL A 103 -5.81 27.38 -6.40
CA VAL A 103 -5.58 25.93 -6.57
C VAL A 103 -5.82 25.54 -8.04
N ALA A 104 -6.91 26.01 -8.64
CA ALA A 104 -7.22 25.72 -10.04
C ALA A 104 -6.14 26.24 -10.99
N LEU A 105 -5.53 27.39 -10.69
CA LEU A 105 -4.45 27.96 -11.49
C LEU A 105 -3.21 27.06 -11.50
N ILE A 106 -2.86 26.47 -10.35
CA ILE A 106 -1.76 25.50 -10.24
C ILE A 106 -2.11 24.20 -11.00
N LEU A 107 -3.32 23.68 -10.81
CA LEU A 107 -3.76 22.44 -11.42
C LEU A 107 -3.86 22.52 -12.95
N ARG A 108 -4.24 23.67 -13.51
CA ARG A 108 -4.28 23.88 -14.98
C ARG A 108 -2.91 23.81 -15.66
N GLN A 109 -1.84 24.11 -14.94
CA GLN A 109 -0.48 24.08 -15.47
C GLN A 109 0.07 22.63 -15.56
N GLN A 110 -0.62 21.67 -14.98
CA GLN A 110 -0.15 20.29 -14.92
C GLN A 110 -0.67 19.43 -16.08
N LYS A 111 0.07 18.37 -16.37
CA LYS A 111 -0.30 17.40 -17.42
C LYS A 111 -1.19 16.26 -16.91
N LYS A 112 -1.31 16.13 -15.60
CA LYS A 112 -2.11 15.06 -14.98
C LYS A 112 -3.60 15.36 -15.11
N PRO A 113 -4.45 14.34 -15.29
CA PRO A 113 -5.89 14.54 -15.34
C PRO A 113 -6.41 15.03 -13.98
N VAL A 114 -7.21 16.09 -14.06
CA VAL A 114 -7.89 16.70 -12.89
C VAL A 114 -9.39 16.58 -13.10
N LEU A 115 -10.11 16.10 -12.10
CA LEU A 115 -11.56 16.06 -12.05
C LEU A 115 -12.06 17.04 -11.01
N LEU A 116 -12.91 17.98 -11.43
CA LEU A 116 -13.52 18.98 -10.56
C LEU A 116 -14.81 18.42 -9.94
N ALA A 117 -14.78 18.14 -8.63
CA ALA A 117 -15.93 17.65 -7.88
C ALA A 117 -16.56 18.77 -7.05
N VAL A 118 -17.78 19.16 -7.40
CA VAL A 118 -18.57 20.15 -6.67
C VAL A 118 -19.40 19.43 -5.62
N ASN A 119 -18.94 19.46 -4.37
CA ASN A 119 -19.53 18.72 -3.26
C ASN A 119 -20.61 19.51 -2.51
N LYS A 120 -21.39 18.81 -1.70
CA LYS A 120 -22.53 19.32 -0.90
C LYS A 120 -23.72 19.73 -1.75
N ILE A 121 -23.89 19.12 -2.92
CA ILE A 121 -25.06 19.26 -3.77
C ILE A 121 -26.06 18.16 -3.40
N ASP A 122 -27.00 18.49 -2.54
CA ASP A 122 -27.98 17.52 -2.00
C ASP A 122 -29.35 17.62 -2.69
N GLU A 123 -29.60 18.64 -3.53
CA GLU A 123 -30.88 18.91 -4.19
C GLU A 123 -30.80 18.69 -5.72
N PRO A 124 -31.97 18.39 -6.36
CA PRO A 124 -32.01 18.04 -7.79
C PRO A 124 -31.78 19.19 -8.77
N ASN A 125 -31.81 20.47 -8.35
CA ASN A 125 -31.54 21.63 -9.22
C ASN A 125 -30.05 22.00 -9.29
N THR A 126 -29.25 21.01 -9.68
CA THR A 126 -27.78 21.05 -9.61
C THR A 126 -27.10 21.87 -10.71
N GLU A 127 -27.72 22.04 -11.86
CA GLU A 127 -27.11 22.71 -13.02
C GLU A 127 -26.77 24.18 -12.76
N ILE A 128 -27.62 24.88 -12.00
CA ILE A 128 -27.40 26.30 -11.68
C ILE A 128 -26.25 26.47 -10.69
N LEU A 129 -26.15 25.58 -9.68
CA LEU A 129 -25.11 25.62 -8.63
C LEU A 129 -23.74 25.21 -9.11
N THR A 130 -23.65 24.48 -10.23
CA THR A 130 -22.36 24.01 -10.77
C THR A 130 -21.84 24.91 -11.89
N SER A 131 -22.68 25.74 -12.50
CA SER A 131 -22.31 26.56 -13.65
C SER A 131 -21.19 27.56 -13.36
N GLU A 132 -21.15 28.14 -12.18
CA GLU A 132 -20.08 29.07 -11.78
C GLU A 132 -18.70 28.44 -11.74
N PHE A 133 -18.61 27.13 -11.43
CA PHE A 133 -17.34 26.42 -11.32
C PHE A 133 -16.66 26.12 -12.66
N TYR A 134 -17.35 26.30 -13.79
CA TYR A 134 -16.70 26.30 -15.11
C TYR A 134 -15.63 27.39 -15.23
N ALA A 135 -15.77 28.50 -14.46
CA ALA A 135 -14.78 29.57 -14.42
C ALA A 135 -13.39 29.10 -13.95
N LEU A 136 -13.33 27.98 -13.20
CA LEU A 136 -12.05 27.37 -12.79
C LEU A 136 -11.25 26.77 -13.96
N GLY A 137 -11.87 26.56 -15.14
CA GLY A 137 -11.17 26.11 -16.34
C GLY A 137 -10.56 24.70 -16.24
N LEU A 138 -11.15 23.82 -15.42
CA LEU A 138 -10.71 22.43 -15.21
C LEU A 138 -11.60 21.39 -15.91
N GLY A 139 -12.43 21.82 -16.86
CA GLY A 139 -13.37 20.97 -17.57
C GLY A 139 -14.75 20.92 -16.92
N GLU A 140 -15.49 19.84 -17.14
CA GLU A 140 -16.85 19.64 -16.65
C GLU A 140 -16.84 19.41 -15.12
N PRO A 141 -17.62 20.20 -14.35
CA PRO A 141 -17.78 19.98 -12.91
C PRO A 141 -18.70 18.78 -12.64
N TYR A 142 -18.30 17.90 -11.74
CA TYR A 142 -19.10 16.78 -11.26
C TYR A 142 -19.86 17.16 -9.99
N PRO A 143 -21.18 17.35 -10.05
CA PRO A 143 -21.99 17.60 -8.86
C PRO A 143 -22.07 16.32 -8.02
N ILE A 144 -21.62 16.40 -6.78
CA ILE A 144 -21.64 15.26 -5.86
C ILE A 144 -22.20 15.64 -4.48
N SER A 145 -22.75 14.65 -3.79
CA SER A 145 -22.96 14.70 -2.36
C SER A 145 -22.17 13.56 -1.70
N ALA A 146 -21.04 13.88 -1.11
CA ALA A 146 -20.25 12.89 -0.39
C ALA A 146 -21.02 12.28 0.81
N MET A 147 -21.99 13.01 1.37
CA MET A 147 -22.82 12.53 2.47
C MET A 147 -23.83 11.49 2.01
N THR A 148 -24.60 11.76 0.96
CA THR A 148 -25.66 10.88 0.45
C THR A 148 -25.13 9.85 -0.54
N GLY A 149 -24.08 10.19 -1.30
CA GLY A 149 -23.50 9.39 -2.38
C GLY A 149 -24.01 9.77 -3.77
N SER A 150 -24.92 10.75 -3.87
CA SER A 150 -25.44 11.24 -5.16
C SER A 150 -24.30 11.77 -6.04
N GLY A 151 -24.30 11.45 -7.34
CA GLY A 151 -23.31 11.89 -8.32
C GLY A 151 -21.91 11.26 -8.19
N THR A 152 -21.65 10.51 -7.12
CA THR A 152 -20.31 9.90 -6.93
C THR A 152 -20.02 8.77 -7.93
N GLY A 153 -21.03 8.13 -8.50
CA GLY A 153 -20.88 7.09 -9.52
C GLY A 153 -20.25 7.64 -10.79
N ASP A 154 -20.78 8.74 -11.34
CA ASP A 154 -20.28 9.37 -12.57
C ASP A 154 -18.85 9.87 -12.40
N LEU A 155 -18.51 10.43 -11.23
CA LEU A 155 -17.16 10.83 -10.89
C LEU A 155 -16.20 9.62 -10.88
N LEU A 156 -16.62 8.50 -10.30
CA LEU A 156 -15.78 7.27 -10.23
C LEU A 156 -15.66 6.57 -11.57
N ASP A 157 -16.70 6.60 -12.41
CA ASP A 157 -16.61 6.12 -13.79
C ASP A 157 -15.52 6.89 -14.55
N LYS A 158 -15.49 8.21 -14.38
CA LYS A 158 -14.49 9.07 -15.00
C LYS A 158 -13.08 8.85 -14.45
N VAL A 159 -12.93 8.64 -13.15
CA VAL A 159 -11.66 8.21 -12.54
C VAL A 159 -11.16 6.92 -13.22
N CYS A 160 -12.05 5.93 -13.40
CA CYS A 160 -11.70 4.66 -14.04
C CYS A 160 -11.34 4.78 -15.53
N GLU A 161 -11.87 5.78 -16.23
CA GLU A 161 -11.50 6.07 -17.62
C GLU A 161 -10.12 6.74 -17.75
N LEU A 162 -9.85 7.71 -16.87
CA LEU A 162 -8.65 8.56 -16.93
C LEU A 162 -7.42 7.91 -16.32
N ARG A 163 -7.60 6.86 -15.51
CA ARG A 163 -6.44 6.16 -14.95
C ARG A 163 -5.58 5.56 -16.08
N PRO A 164 -4.26 5.49 -15.90
CA PRO A 164 -3.38 4.82 -16.84
C PRO A 164 -3.88 3.40 -17.10
N ARG A 165 -3.93 3.00 -18.38
CA ARG A 165 -4.25 1.60 -18.71
C ARG A 165 -3.19 0.72 -18.09
N ASP A 166 -3.61 -0.40 -17.50
CA ASP A 166 -2.70 -1.47 -17.10
C ASP A 166 -2.01 -2.01 -18.36
N THR A 167 -0.99 -1.30 -18.82
CA THR A 167 -0.14 -1.81 -19.90
C THR A 167 0.71 -2.90 -19.29
N THR A 168 0.35 -4.13 -19.59
CA THR A 168 1.04 -5.37 -19.17
C THR A 168 2.40 -5.57 -19.87
N ASP A 169 2.96 -4.52 -20.47
CA ASP A 169 4.26 -4.54 -21.17
C ASP A 169 5.45 -4.19 -20.25
N PHE A 170 5.38 -4.53 -18.99
CA PHE A 170 6.62 -4.70 -18.24
C PHE A 170 7.17 -6.09 -18.53
N ASP A 171 8.46 -6.16 -18.71
CA ASP A 171 9.20 -7.41 -18.60
C ASP A 171 8.92 -7.96 -17.18
N THR A 172 7.78 -8.66 -17.03
CA THR A 172 7.26 -9.20 -15.77
C THR A 172 8.11 -10.36 -15.26
N SER A 173 9.24 -10.63 -15.92
CA SER A 173 10.13 -11.74 -15.60
C SER A 173 11.03 -11.42 -14.41
N LEU A 174 11.29 -10.16 -14.08
CA LEU A 174 12.23 -9.79 -13.01
C LEU A 174 11.50 -9.45 -11.70
N PRO A 175 11.98 -9.99 -10.56
CA PRO A 175 11.51 -9.58 -9.23
C PRO A 175 11.65 -8.07 -9.01
N ARG A 176 10.71 -7.45 -8.30
CA ARG A 176 10.71 -6.02 -7.99
C ARG A 176 10.82 -5.81 -6.49
N PHE A 177 11.90 -5.17 -6.05
CA PHE A 177 12.17 -4.92 -4.64
C PHE A 177 12.15 -3.41 -4.37
N THR A 178 11.70 -3.01 -3.19
CA THR A 178 11.76 -1.62 -2.73
C THR A 178 12.28 -1.54 -1.31
N VAL A 179 12.89 -0.40 -0.97
CA VAL A 179 13.36 -0.10 0.38
C VAL A 179 12.50 1.02 0.95
N VAL A 180 11.77 0.72 2.02
CA VAL A 180 10.85 1.64 2.70
C VAL A 180 11.21 1.78 4.17
N GLY A 181 10.67 2.78 4.84
CA GLY A 181 10.91 3.05 6.25
C GLY A 181 10.91 4.53 6.54
N ARG A 182 10.98 4.90 7.82
CA ARG A 182 10.99 6.28 8.29
C ARG A 182 12.13 7.12 7.68
N PRO A 183 12.04 8.46 7.73
CA PRO A 183 13.17 9.32 7.43
C PRO A 183 14.40 8.96 8.27
N ASN A 184 15.60 9.15 7.73
CA ASN A 184 16.90 8.98 8.42
C ASN A 184 17.24 7.57 8.95
N VAL A 185 16.46 6.52 8.64
CA VAL A 185 16.80 5.12 9.00
C VAL A 185 17.95 4.55 8.17
N GLY A 186 18.39 5.25 7.12
CA GLY A 186 19.54 4.84 6.29
C GLY A 186 19.17 4.20 4.94
N LYS A 187 17.95 4.43 4.42
CA LYS A 187 17.51 3.88 3.11
C LYS A 187 18.46 4.20 1.98
N SER A 188 18.82 5.48 1.81
CA SER A 188 19.76 5.93 0.78
C SER A 188 21.15 5.31 0.94
N SER A 189 21.61 5.15 2.18
CA SER A 189 22.89 4.50 2.48
C SER A 189 22.88 3.03 2.08
N LEU A 190 21.79 2.32 2.35
CA LEU A 190 21.63 0.90 1.96
C LEU A 190 21.60 0.75 0.44
N ILE A 191 20.81 1.57 -0.25
CA ILE A 191 20.74 1.54 -1.72
C ILE A 191 22.09 1.89 -2.33
N ASN A 192 22.79 2.91 -1.82
CA ASN A 192 24.13 3.25 -2.29
C ASN A 192 25.13 2.12 -2.00
N ALA A 193 24.99 1.41 -0.89
CA ALA A 193 25.82 0.23 -0.59
C ALA A 193 25.56 -0.93 -1.55
N PHE A 194 24.32 -1.14 -2.00
CA PHE A 194 24.00 -2.12 -3.05
C PHE A 194 24.60 -1.73 -4.41
N LEU A 195 24.49 -0.47 -4.79
CA LEU A 195 24.85 0.03 -6.12
C LEU A 195 26.33 0.49 -6.20
N GLY A 196 26.95 0.77 -5.06
CA GLY A 196 28.33 1.32 -4.97
C GLY A 196 29.44 0.29 -4.94
N THR A 197 29.15 -0.98 -5.10
CA THR A 197 30.19 -2.01 -5.29
C THR A 197 30.58 -2.07 -6.77
N ASP A 198 31.75 -1.51 -7.07
CA ASP A 198 32.37 -1.38 -8.40
C ASP A 198 32.09 -2.57 -9.35
N ARG A 199 31.72 -2.22 -10.58
CA ARG A 199 31.78 -3.01 -11.83
C ARG A 199 30.56 -3.81 -12.29
N HIS A 200 29.36 -3.69 -11.76
CA HIS A 200 28.21 -4.40 -12.35
C HIS A 200 27.11 -3.42 -12.76
N ILE A 201 26.83 -3.48 -14.04
CA ILE A 201 26.01 -2.65 -14.91
C ILE A 201 24.68 -2.25 -14.25
N VAL A 202 24.65 -1.03 -13.77
CA VAL A 202 23.40 -0.30 -13.51
C VAL A 202 22.98 0.30 -14.85
N THR A 203 22.18 -0.39 -15.62
CA THR A 203 21.56 0.21 -16.79
C THR A 203 20.28 0.90 -16.34
N ASN A 204 20.31 2.25 -16.35
CA ASN A 204 19.08 3.01 -16.46
C ASN A 204 18.46 2.61 -17.80
N ILE A 205 17.40 1.81 -17.77
CA ILE A 205 16.66 1.47 -18.99
C ILE A 205 15.92 2.73 -19.42
N ALA A 206 16.59 3.54 -20.22
CA ALA A 206 15.96 4.64 -20.95
C ALA A 206 15.07 4.00 -22.04
N GLY A 207 13.77 3.99 -21.83
CA GLY A 207 12.84 3.47 -22.85
C GLY A 207 11.43 3.16 -22.39
N THR A 208 11.18 3.05 -21.08
CA THR A 208 9.80 2.93 -20.56
C THR A 208 9.37 4.29 -20.00
N THR A 209 8.54 4.97 -20.74
CA THR A 209 8.21 6.40 -20.68
C THR A 209 7.46 6.87 -19.43
N ARG A 210 7.43 6.16 -18.29
CA ARG A 210 6.70 6.60 -17.10
C ARG A 210 7.39 6.45 -15.75
N ASP A 211 8.37 5.54 -15.57
CA ASP A 211 9.09 5.42 -14.28
C ASP A 211 10.61 5.44 -14.48
N THR A 212 11.16 6.65 -14.65
CA THR A 212 12.61 6.91 -14.73
C THR A 212 13.37 6.64 -13.42
N ASN A 213 12.68 6.08 -12.43
CA ASN A 213 13.14 5.95 -11.04
C ASN A 213 13.57 4.54 -10.66
N ASP A 214 13.30 3.53 -11.50
CA ASP A 214 13.64 2.14 -11.23
C ASP A 214 15.06 1.81 -11.74
N THR A 215 15.78 0.99 -10.98
CA THR A 215 17.16 0.60 -11.31
C THR A 215 17.27 -0.93 -11.36
N ARG A 216 17.73 -1.49 -12.47
CA ARG A 216 18.02 -2.93 -12.56
C ARG A 216 19.32 -3.23 -11.81
N TYR A 217 19.28 -4.24 -10.97
CA TYR A 217 20.41 -4.82 -10.29
C TYR A 217 20.72 -6.20 -10.88
N ASN A 218 21.91 -6.36 -11.43
CA ASN A 218 22.35 -7.65 -11.96
C ASN A 218 23.78 -7.90 -11.46
N ALA A 219 23.90 -8.62 -10.34
CA ALA A 219 25.17 -8.96 -9.75
C ALA A 219 25.03 -10.17 -8.80
N PHE A 220 26.12 -10.90 -8.57
CA PHE A 220 26.18 -12.03 -7.63
C PHE A 220 25.13 -13.14 -7.92
N GLY A 221 24.78 -13.33 -9.20
CA GLY A 221 23.76 -14.31 -9.59
C GLY A 221 22.32 -13.89 -9.32
N MET A 222 22.09 -12.64 -8.90
CA MET A 222 20.76 -12.08 -8.68
C MET A 222 20.45 -11.06 -9.77
N ASP A 223 19.24 -11.11 -10.32
CA ASP A 223 18.72 -10.17 -11.33
C ASP A 223 17.31 -9.71 -10.93
N PHE A 224 17.17 -8.43 -10.61
CA PHE A 224 15.92 -7.85 -10.13
C PHE A 224 15.86 -6.33 -10.36
N MET A 225 14.67 -5.74 -10.20
CA MET A 225 14.45 -4.30 -10.26
C MET A 225 14.38 -3.70 -8.85
N LEU A 226 15.14 -2.66 -8.59
CA LEU A 226 14.97 -1.79 -7.42
C LEU A 226 14.02 -0.65 -7.79
N VAL A 227 12.86 -0.62 -7.16
CA VAL A 227 11.79 0.35 -7.41
C VAL A 227 12.04 1.64 -6.62
N ASP A 228 11.78 2.79 -7.24
CA ASP A 228 11.86 4.16 -6.68
C ASP A 228 13.24 4.56 -6.11
N THR A 229 14.31 4.16 -6.76
CA THR A 229 15.68 4.48 -6.32
C THR A 229 16.05 5.95 -6.51
N ALA A 230 15.53 6.64 -7.54
CA ALA A 230 15.84 8.03 -7.83
C ALA A 230 15.23 9.00 -6.80
N GLY A 231 14.05 8.70 -6.28
CA GLY A 231 13.45 9.46 -5.18
C GLY A 231 14.29 9.44 -3.90
N LEU A 232 15.01 8.34 -3.67
CA LEU A 232 15.91 8.19 -2.52
C LEU A 232 17.29 8.84 -2.74
N ARG A 233 17.73 9.04 -4.00
CA ARG A 233 19.02 9.68 -4.35
C ARG A 233 18.96 11.20 -4.37
N LYS A 234 17.84 11.82 -4.78
CA LYS A 234 17.73 13.29 -4.93
C LYS A 234 17.57 14.06 -3.62
N LYS A 235 17.44 13.42 -2.48
CA LYS A 235 17.06 14.01 -1.17
C LYS A 235 18.18 14.66 -0.35
N SER A 236 19.26 15.16 -0.93
CA SER A 236 20.28 15.89 -0.14
C SER A 236 19.98 17.38 0.04
N LYS A 237 18.87 17.94 -0.45
CA LYS A 237 18.67 19.40 -0.52
C LYS A 237 17.34 20.00 -0.07
N VAL A 238 16.37 19.24 0.46
CA VAL A 238 15.07 19.81 0.93
C VAL A 238 14.73 19.27 2.32
N GLU A 239 14.83 20.12 3.31
CA GLU A 239 14.81 19.75 4.75
C GLU A 239 13.49 20.00 5.46
N GLU A 240 12.36 20.31 5.00
CA GLU A 240 11.26 20.73 5.90
C GLU A 240 9.87 20.10 5.77
N ASP A 241 9.52 19.24 4.80
CA ASP A 241 8.21 18.60 4.76
C ASP A 241 8.29 17.07 4.58
N ILE A 242 9.11 16.44 5.40
CA ILE A 242 9.70 15.13 5.15
C ILE A 242 8.73 13.95 5.41
N GLU A 243 7.75 14.08 6.30
CA GLU A 243 6.94 12.93 6.73
C GLU A 243 5.92 12.49 5.70
N PHE A 244 5.13 13.39 5.19
CA PHE A 244 4.04 13.08 4.27
C PHE A 244 4.54 12.61 2.88
N TYR A 245 5.52 13.30 2.31
CA TYR A 245 6.19 12.86 1.06
C TYR A 245 6.80 11.46 1.19
N SER A 246 7.33 11.15 2.37
CA SER A 246 7.90 9.83 2.64
C SER A 246 6.84 8.73 2.66
N VAL A 247 5.66 9.02 3.21
CA VAL A 247 4.53 8.07 3.27
C VAL A 247 3.96 7.82 1.88
N MET A 248 3.69 8.86 1.09
CA MET A 248 3.14 8.74 -0.26
C MET A 248 4.03 7.93 -1.20
N ARG A 249 5.34 8.23 -1.19
CA ARG A 249 6.32 7.44 -1.94
C ARG A 249 6.39 6.01 -1.48
N SER A 250 6.32 5.79 -0.17
CA SER A 250 6.30 4.43 0.38
C SER A 250 5.06 3.67 -0.11
N ILE A 251 3.90 4.31 -0.19
CA ILE A 251 2.68 3.70 -0.75
C ILE A 251 2.91 3.28 -2.19
N ARG A 252 3.36 4.21 -3.05
CA ARG A 252 3.60 3.94 -4.47
C ARG A 252 4.65 2.85 -4.68
N ALA A 253 5.76 2.93 -3.96
CA ALA A 253 6.84 1.96 -4.03
C ALA A 253 6.38 0.56 -3.59
N ILE A 254 5.59 0.47 -2.49
CA ILE A 254 5.03 -0.79 -2.00
C ILE A 254 4.03 -1.37 -3.02
N GLU A 255 3.17 -0.57 -3.61
CA GLU A 255 2.21 -1.07 -4.60
C GLU A 255 2.89 -1.63 -5.85
N ASN A 256 4.02 -1.05 -6.27
CA ASN A 256 4.75 -1.43 -7.47
C ASN A 256 5.84 -2.50 -7.25
N CYS A 257 6.08 -2.96 -6.02
CA CYS A 257 7.05 -4.01 -5.73
C CYS A 257 6.41 -5.39 -5.54
N ASP A 258 7.24 -6.41 -5.50
CA ASP A 258 6.90 -7.77 -5.06
C ASP A 258 7.30 -7.99 -3.61
N VAL A 259 8.46 -7.49 -3.21
CA VAL A 259 8.99 -7.57 -1.86
C VAL A 259 9.41 -6.19 -1.38
N ALA A 260 8.94 -5.80 -0.20
CA ALA A 260 9.32 -4.58 0.48
C ALA A 260 10.33 -4.88 1.60
N ILE A 261 11.43 -4.15 1.58
CA ILE A 261 12.47 -4.16 2.61
C ILE A 261 12.18 -3.00 3.56
N LEU A 262 11.59 -3.30 4.71
CA LEU A 262 11.27 -2.32 5.74
C LEU A 262 12.49 -2.06 6.61
N MET A 263 13.06 -0.86 6.51
CA MET A 263 14.20 -0.45 7.32
C MET A 263 13.76 0.23 8.61
N ILE A 264 14.37 -0.19 9.72
CA ILE A 264 14.18 0.32 11.08
C ILE A 264 15.52 0.82 11.62
N ASP A 265 15.51 1.89 12.40
CA ASP A 265 16.68 2.38 13.13
C ASP A 265 16.83 1.62 14.46
N ALA A 266 17.96 0.97 14.66
CA ALA A 266 18.23 0.22 15.88
C ALA A 266 18.23 1.11 17.14
N GLN A 267 18.62 2.38 17.03
CA GLN A 267 18.67 3.32 18.17
C GLN A 267 17.27 3.70 18.67
N ASN A 268 16.32 3.87 17.76
CA ASN A 268 14.95 4.29 18.08
C ASN A 268 14.01 3.08 18.26
N GLY A 269 14.42 1.90 17.79
CA GLY A 269 13.60 0.70 17.80
C GLY A 269 12.41 0.77 16.82
N PHE A 270 11.42 -0.11 17.05
CA PHE A 270 10.22 -0.23 16.22
C PHE A 270 9.13 0.72 16.74
N GLU A 271 8.74 1.71 15.94
CA GLU A 271 7.80 2.77 16.28
C GLU A 271 6.45 2.66 15.52
N ALA A 272 5.51 3.58 15.85
CA ALA A 272 4.17 3.59 15.27
C ALA A 272 4.18 3.78 13.73
N GLN A 273 5.08 4.62 13.20
CA GLN A 273 5.22 4.80 11.75
C GLN A 273 5.73 3.53 11.05
N ASP A 274 6.66 2.79 11.67
CA ASP A 274 7.14 1.52 11.11
C ASP A 274 6.01 0.50 11.06
N MET A 275 5.13 0.50 12.08
CA MET A 275 3.92 -0.32 12.10
C MET A 275 2.96 0.04 10.97
N ASN A 276 2.75 1.32 10.70
CA ASN A 276 1.87 1.76 9.61
C ASN A 276 2.40 1.30 8.25
N ILE A 277 3.70 1.40 8.02
CA ILE A 277 4.34 0.91 6.78
C ILE A 277 4.22 -0.62 6.69
N LEU A 278 4.45 -1.36 7.77
CA LEU A 278 4.32 -2.81 7.80
C LEU A 278 2.89 -3.24 7.45
N ARG A 279 1.89 -2.62 8.08
CA ARG A 279 0.47 -2.89 7.78
C ARG A 279 0.12 -2.58 6.33
N LEU A 280 0.72 -1.52 5.76
CA LEU A 280 0.55 -1.20 4.34
C LEU A 280 1.11 -2.31 3.44
N ILE A 281 2.27 -2.85 3.76
CA ILE A 281 2.90 -3.98 3.03
C ILE A 281 2.00 -5.21 3.12
N GLU A 282 1.52 -5.55 4.32
CA GLU A 282 0.62 -6.67 4.57
C GLU A 282 -0.71 -6.51 3.81
N LYS A 283 -1.35 -5.33 3.89
CA LYS A 283 -2.61 -5.01 3.20
C LYS A 283 -2.48 -5.12 1.68
N ASN A 284 -1.32 -4.75 1.14
CA ASN A 284 -1.00 -4.89 -0.28
C ASN A 284 -0.51 -6.30 -0.66
N ARG A 285 -0.50 -7.25 0.28
CA ARG A 285 -0.08 -8.64 0.04
C ARG A 285 1.30 -8.74 -0.60
N LYS A 286 2.24 -7.89 -0.14
CA LYS A 286 3.63 -7.90 -0.60
C LYS A 286 4.50 -8.73 0.33
N GLY A 287 5.61 -9.27 -0.22
CA GLY A 287 6.63 -9.88 0.60
C GLY A 287 7.29 -8.84 1.53
N LEU A 288 7.68 -9.25 2.71
CA LEU A 288 8.28 -8.40 3.75
C LEU A 288 9.61 -8.95 4.23
N VAL A 289 10.63 -8.10 4.22
CA VAL A 289 11.89 -8.30 4.94
C VAL A 289 12.07 -7.11 5.88
N VAL A 290 12.28 -7.35 7.16
CA VAL A 290 12.58 -6.30 8.14
C VAL A 290 14.09 -6.19 8.30
N VAL A 291 14.61 -4.97 8.20
CA VAL A 291 16.05 -4.67 8.32
C VAL A 291 16.27 -3.69 9.46
N VAL A 292 16.91 -4.14 10.52
CA VAL A 292 17.32 -3.30 11.65
C VAL A 292 18.71 -2.75 11.33
N ASN A 293 18.73 -1.48 10.89
CA ASN A 293 19.96 -0.79 10.46
C ASN A 293 20.58 0.01 11.62
N LYS A 294 21.81 0.49 11.41
CA LYS A 294 22.65 1.16 12.42
C LYS A 294 22.96 0.25 13.60
N TRP A 295 23.04 -1.05 13.34
CA TRP A 295 23.33 -2.04 14.36
C TRP A 295 24.74 -1.90 14.96
N ASP A 296 25.63 -1.18 14.30
CA ASP A 296 26.98 -0.79 14.78
C ASP A 296 26.92 0.20 15.95
N LEU A 297 25.86 0.99 16.08
CA LEU A 297 25.71 2.02 17.13
C LEU A 297 25.08 1.52 18.42
N ILE A 298 24.69 0.24 18.48
CA ILE A 298 24.04 -0.36 19.66
C ILE A 298 25.10 -1.10 20.51
N GLU A 299 25.07 -0.87 21.84
CA GLU A 299 25.79 -1.72 22.77
C GLU A 299 25.18 -3.12 22.77
N LYS A 300 26.01 -4.14 22.59
CA LYS A 300 25.55 -5.51 22.29
C LYS A 300 26.08 -6.49 23.32
N ASP A 301 25.16 -7.32 23.79
CA ASP A 301 25.45 -8.62 24.39
C ASP A 301 25.00 -9.76 23.44
N SER A 302 25.23 -11.00 23.85
CA SER A 302 24.86 -12.19 23.07
C SER A 302 23.35 -12.31 22.82
N ASN A 303 22.50 -11.66 23.62
CA ASN A 303 21.04 -11.79 23.62
C ASN A 303 20.32 -10.56 23.05
N THR A 304 21.04 -9.46 22.81
CA THR A 304 20.44 -8.19 22.34
C THR A 304 19.61 -8.36 21.07
N HIS A 305 20.07 -9.14 20.10
CA HIS A 305 19.34 -9.39 18.85
C HIS A 305 18.06 -10.19 19.07
N ILE A 306 18.06 -11.16 19.98
CA ILE A 306 16.88 -11.99 20.34
C ILE A 306 15.82 -11.10 21.00
N ALA A 307 16.25 -10.22 21.92
CA ALA A 307 15.35 -9.30 22.60
C ALA A 307 14.68 -8.32 21.61
N PHE A 308 15.45 -7.77 20.66
CA PHE A 308 14.95 -6.91 19.61
C PHE A 308 13.94 -7.62 18.70
N GLU A 309 14.28 -8.82 18.24
CA GLU A 309 13.41 -9.64 17.42
C GLU A 309 12.10 -9.96 18.13
N ARG A 310 12.16 -10.38 19.39
CA ARG A 310 10.97 -10.66 20.23
C ARG A 310 10.09 -9.42 20.38
N GLN A 311 10.68 -8.25 20.58
CA GLN A 311 9.95 -6.98 20.71
C GLN A 311 9.24 -6.61 19.42
N ILE A 312 9.90 -6.75 18.26
CA ILE A 312 9.29 -6.48 16.95
C ILE A 312 8.11 -7.44 16.71
N ARG A 313 8.32 -8.76 16.91
CA ARG A 313 7.27 -9.77 16.69
C ARG A 313 6.06 -9.56 17.61
N ALA A 314 6.28 -9.17 18.86
CA ALA A 314 5.20 -8.87 19.81
C ALA A 314 4.33 -7.68 19.35
N LYS A 315 4.94 -6.66 18.74
CA LYS A 315 4.22 -5.48 18.22
C LYS A 315 3.49 -5.75 16.90
N THR A 316 3.99 -6.66 16.08
CA THR A 316 3.48 -6.89 14.71
C THR A 316 2.40 -7.97 14.62
N ALA A 317 2.05 -8.64 15.71
CA ALA A 317 1.00 -9.64 15.70
C ALA A 317 -0.31 -9.09 15.05
N PRO A 318 -1.04 -9.92 14.27
CA PRO A 318 -0.86 -11.37 14.10
C PRO A 318 0.20 -11.80 13.06
N PHE A 319 0.61 -10.92 12.13
CA PHE A 319 1.62 -11.25 11.13
C PHE A 319 3.02 -11.12 11.71
N THR A 320 3.60 -12.23 12.12
CA THR A 320 4.92 -12.30 12.78
C THR A 320 5.94 -13.16 12.02
N ASP A 321 5.49 -13.89 10.99
CA ASP A 321 6.32 -14.81 10.22
C ASP A 321 7.03 -14.10 9.06
N PHE A 322 8.07 -13.32 9.39
CA PHE A 322 8.94 -12.64 8.42
C PHE A 322 10.40 -12.62 8.89
N PRO A 323 11.36 -12.56 7.97
CA PRO A 323 12.77 -12.48 8.32
C PRO A 323 13.14 -11.10 8.88
N ILE A 324 14.01 -11.10 9.89
CA ILE A 324 14.60 -9.89 10.49
C ILE A 324 16.12 -9.97 10.35
N ILE A 325 16.74 -8.94 9.76
CA ILE A 325 18.18 -8.89 9.51
C ILE A 325 18.75 -7.65 10.19
N PHE A 326 19.79 -7.83 10.98
CA PHE A 326 20.53 -6.75 11.64
C PHE A 326 21.72 -6.34 10.78
N THR A 327 21.79 -5.06 10.37
CA THR A 327 22.76 -4.54 9.41
C THR A 327 23.41 -3.26 9.88
N SER A 328 24.57 -2.95 9.26
CA SER A 328 25.11 -1.59 9.20
C SER A 328 25.35 -1.25 7.73
N ALA A 329 24.49 -0.38 7.18
CA ALA A 329 24.62 0.07 5.79
C ALA A 329 25.91 0.83 5.56
N ILE A 330 26.39 1.60 6.53
CA ILE A 330 27.65 2.39 6.46
C ILE A 330 28.83 1.44 6.44
N ASN A 331 28.88 0.47 7.33
CA ASN A 331 29.97 -0.50 7.45
C ASN A 331 29.83 -1.69 6.48
N LYS A 332 28.82 -1.67 5.61
CA LYS A 332 28.47 -2.72 4.64
C LYS A 332 28.30 -4.11 5.28
N GLN A 333 27.88 -4.17 6.55
CA GLN A 333 27.68 -5.45 7.26
C GLN A 333 26.36 -6.08 6.85
N ARG A 334 26.38 -7.33 6.41
CA ARG A 334 25.24 -8.18 6.03
C ARG A 334 24.29 -7.58 4.97
N ILE A 335 24.75 -6.60 4.17
CA ILE A 335 23.91 -5.97 3.14
C ILE A 335 23.50 -6.97 2.05
N TYR A 336 24.40 -7.86 1.62
CA TYR A 336 24.06 -8.90 0.63
C TYR A 336 23.06 -9.91 1.17
N LYS A 337 23.12 -10.21 2.48
CA LYS A 337 22.14 -11.08 3.12
C LYS A 337 20.72 -10.53 3.02
N VAL A 338 20.56 -9.20 3.00
CA VAL A 338 19.26 -8.54 2.78
C VAL A 338 18.73 -8.89 1.39
N LEU A 339 19.56 -8.80 0.35
CA LEU A 339 19.15 -9.12 -1.02
C LEU A 339 18.83 -10.61 -1.21
N GLU A 340 19.69 -11.50 -0.69
CA GLU A 340 19.43 -12.95 -0.70
C GLU A 340 18.10 -13.28 0.00
N THR A 341 17.84 -12.66 1.15
CA THR A 341 16.61 -12.89 1.90
C THR A 341 15.40 -12.33 1.15
N ALA A 342 15.52 -11.16 0.51
CA ALA A 342 14.45 -10.60 -0.30
C ALA A 342 14.13 -11.51 -1.50
N HIS A 343 15.14 -12.11 -2.13
CA HIS A 343 14.96 -13.07 -3.20
C HIS A 343 14.26 -14.34 -2.70
N GLN A 344 14.65 -14.86 -1.53
CA GLN A 344 14.00 -16.01 -0.92
C GLN A 344 12.52 -15.73 -0.59
N VAL A 345 12.20 -14.53 -0.10
CA VAL A 345 10.82 -14.13 0.16
C VAL A 345 10.02 -14.02 -1.16
N TYR A 346 10.66 -13.58 -2.24
CA TYR A 346 10.04 -13.58 -3.56
C TYR A 346 9.73 -15.01 -4.04
N GLU A 347 10.66 -15.94 -3.90
CA GLU A 347 10.42 -17.36 -4.22
C GLU A 347 9.29 -17.96 -3.36
N ASN A 348 9.25 -17.64 -2.07
CA ASN A 348 8.17 -18.06 -1.18
C ASN A 348 6.82 -17.51 -1.65
N ARG A 349 6.79 -16.28 -2.19
CA ARG A 349 5.58 -15.64 -2.71
C ARG A 349 5.06 -16.33 -3.98
N GLU A 350 5.95 -16.80 -4.82
CA GLU A 350 5.60 -17.53 -6.05
C GLU A 350 5.36 -19.02 -5.84
N ARG A 351 5.62 -19.52 -4.64
CA ARG A 351 5.51 -20.94 -4.30
C ARG A 351 4.12 -21.50 -4.62
N ARG A 352 4.11 -22.63 -5.32
CA ARG A 352 2.90 -23.39 -5.65
C ARG A 352 2.99 -24.78 -5.05
N ILE A 353 1.93 -25.13 -4.34
CA ILE A 353 1.81 -26.47 -3.72
C ILE A 353 0.92 -27.31 -4.63
N PRO A 354 1.36 -28.53 -5.01
CA PRO A 354 0.49 -29.45 -5.74
C PRO A 354 -0.81 -29.72 -4.97
N VAL A 355 -1.93 -29.65 -5.67
CA VAL A 355 -3.27 -29.76 -5.04
C VAL A 355 -3.43 -31.07 -4.25
N ARG A 356 -2.85 -32.17 -4.75
CA ARG A 356 -2.89 -33.47 -4.07
C ARG A 356 -2.15 -33.38 -2.73
N GLU A 357 -0.93 -32.93 -2.74
CA GLU A 357 -0.10 -32.76 -1.54
C GLU A 357 -0.78 -31.85 -0.51
N LEU A 358 -1.31 -30.70 -0.96
CA LEU A 358 -2.03 -29.77 -0.09
C LEU A 358 -3.23 -30.45 0.59
N ASN A 359 -4.01 -31.24 -0.14
CA ASN A 359 -5.18 -31.91 0.43
C ASN A 359 -4.77 -33.09 1.32
N ASP A 360 -3.79 -33.91 0.93
CA ASP A 360 -3.32 -35.04 1.74
C ASP A 360 -2.88 -34.57 3.14
N VAL A 361 -2.09 -33.51 3.23
CA VAL A 361 -1.59 -32.96 4.50
C VAL A 361 -2.70 -32.21 5.27
N MET A 362 -3.36 -31.25 4.62
CA MET A 362 -4.27 -30.36 5.34
C MET A 362 -5.57 -31.04 5.75
N LEU A 363 -6.12 -31.98 4.96
CA LEU A 363 -7.34 -32.71 5.36
C LEU A 363 -7.08 -33.67 6.52
N GLU A 364 -5.89 -34.25 6.63
CA GLU A 364 -5.47 -35.03 7.81
C GLU A 364 -5.43 -34.16 9.07
N ILE A 365 -4.82 -32.96 8.99
CA ILE A 365 -4.79 -31.99 10.09
C ILE A 365 -6.21 -31.55 10.50
N ILE A 366 -7.07 -31.25 9.52
CA ILE A 366 -8.47 -30.86 9.76
C ILE A 366 -9.27 -32.02 10.37
N GLY A 367 -8.99 -33.25 9.97
CA GLY A 367 -9.58 -34.44 10.57
C GLY A 367 -9.21 -34.64 12.03
N SER A 368 -7.96 -34.31 12.38
CA SER A 368 -7.45 -34.41 13.75
C SER A 368 -7.95 -33.25 14.64
N VAL A 369 -8.08 -32.04 14.09
CA VAL A 369 -8.57 -30.84 14.78
C VAL A 369 -9.66 -30.20 13.95
N PRO A 370 -10.91 -30.68 14.06
CA PRO A 370 -12.01 -30.17 13.25
C PRO A 370 -12.42 -28.75 13.64
N PRO A 371 -13.03 -27.97 12.71
CA PRO A 371 -13.54 -26.64 13.00
C PRO A 371 -14.54 -26.67 14.16
N PRO A 372 -14.57 -25.62 15.00
CA PRO A 372 -15.63 -25.47 16.01
C PRO A 372 -17.02 -25.51 15.37
N THR A 373 -17.98 -26.08 16.08
CA THR A 373 -19.36 -26.13 15.61
C THR A 373 -19.94 -24.75 15.36
N ALA A 374 -20.66 -24.60 14.26
CA ALA A 374 -21.41 -23.41 13.92
C ALA A 374 -22.60 -23.19 14.86
N SER A 375 -23.29 -22.07 14.72
CA SER A 375 -24.53 -21.77 15.43
C SER A 375 -25.56 -22.92 15.27
N ARG A 376 -26.30 -23.22 16.32
CA ARG A 376 -27.28 -24.34 16.40
C ARG A 376 -26.66 -25.73 16.29
N GLY A 377 -25.39 -25.92 16.69
CA GLY A 377 -24.74 -27.24 16.73
C GLY A 377 -24.43 -27.87 15.36
N ARG A 378 -24.45 -27.10 14.28
CA ARG A 378 -24.11 -27.59 12.93
C ARG A 378 -22.61 -27.78 12.78
N TYR A 379 -22.20 -28.88 12.16
CA TYR A 379 -20.81 -29.19 11.91
C TYR A 379 -20.33 -28.54 10.61
N ILE A 380 -19.17 -27.87 10.69
CA ILE A 380 -18.45 -27.35 9.52
C ILE A 380 -17.60 -28.47 8.94
N LYS A 381 -17.80 -28.78 7.66
CA LYS A 381 -17.03 -29.80 6.93
C LYS A 381 -16.26 -29.16 5.80
N ILE A 382 -14.94 -29.13 5.90
CA ILE A 382 -14.04 -28.74 4.82
C ILE A 382 -13.75 -29.99 4.00
N LYS A 383 -14.03 -29.91 2.68
CA LYS A 383 -13.99 -31.09 1.80
C LYS A 383 -12.81 -31.07 0.84
N TYR A 384 -12.32 -29.89 0.51
CA TYR A 384 -11.32 -29.71 -0.52
C TYR A 384 -10.63 -28.36 -0.36
N ILE A 385 -9.33 -28.32 -0.70
CA ILE A 385 -8.51 -27.13 -0.61
C ILE A 385 -7.76 -26.96 -1.93
N THR A 386 -7.65 -25.74 -2.41
CA THR A 386 -6.84 -25.43 -3.60
C THR A 386 -6.12 -24.09 -3.43
N GLN A 387 -4.95 -23.99 -4.04
CA GLN A 387 -4.23 -22.74 -4.16
C GLN A 387 -4.56 -22.09 -5.51
N LEU A 388 -4.96 -20.83 -5.49
CA LEU A 388 -5.24 -20.07 -6.72
C LEU A 388 -3.95 -19.71 -7.47
N LYS A 389 -4.06 -19.63 -8.79
CA LYS A 389 -3.03 -18.98 -9.62
C LYS A 389 -3.17 -17.45 -9.48
N SER A 390 -2.48 -16.86 -8.55
CA SER A 390 -2.51 -15.42 -8.26
C SER A 390 -1.09 -14.93 -7.97
N ILE A 391 -0.89 -13.61 -7.94
CA ILE A 391 0.43 -12.97 -7.70
C ILE A 391 0.96 -13.20 -6.27
N PHE A 392 0.13 -13.65 -5.34
CA PHE A 392 0.47 -13.97 -3.96
C PHE A 392 -0.30 -15.21 -3.49
N PRO A 393 0.13 -15.90 -2.43
CA PRO A 393 -0.52 -17.12 -1.97
C PRO A 393 -1.96 -16.90 -1.51
N GLN A 394 -2.89 -17.54 -2.23
CA GLN A 394 -4.33 -17.55 -1.90
C GLN A 394 -4.81 -18.99 -1.86
N PHE A 395 -5.44 -19.39 -0.75
CA PHE A 395 -5.98 -20.72 -0.55
C PHE A 395 -7.48 -20.67 -0.42
N ILE A 396 -8.19 -21.47 -1.22
CA ILE A 396 -9.64 -21.64 -1.11
C ILE A 396 -9.95 -22.95 -0.39
N PHE A 397 -10.71 -22.82 0.67
CA PHE A 397 -11.26 -23.93 1.45
C PHE A 397 -12.75 -24.11 1.11
N PHE A 398 -13.08 -25.20 0.45
CA PHE A 398 -14.46 -25.52 0.11
C PHE A 398 -15.14 -26.23 1.28
N CYS A 399 -16.14 -25.58 1.87
CA CYS A 399 -16.88 -26.08 3.03
C CYS A 399 -18.38 -25.84 2.89
N ASN A 400 -19.16 -26.47 3.75
CA ASN A 400 -20.63 -26.36 3.75
C ASN A 400 -21.17 -25.10 4.44
N LEU A 401 -20.38 -24.44 5.29
CA LEU A 401 -20.78 -23.28 6.10
C LEU A 401 -19.63 -22.27 6.16
N PRO A 402 -19.29 -21.60 5.06
CA PRO A 402 -18.12 -20.73 4.99
C PRO A 402 -18.18 -19.54 5.95
N LYS A 403 -19.38 -18.98 6.17
CA LYS A 403 -19.58 -17.83 7.06
C LYS A 403 -19.47 -18.13 8.55
N ASP A 404 -19.56 -19.41 8.91
CA ASP A 404 -19.48 -19.84 10.30
C ASP A 404 -18.06 -20.25 10.73
N VAL A 405 -17.07 -20.21 9.82
CA VAL A 405 -15.66 -20.47 10.15
C VAL A 405 -15.14 -19.30 10.98
N LYS A 406 -14.67 -19.60 12.19
CA LYS A 406 -14.16 -18.58 13.10
C LYS A 406 -12.74 -18.15 12.72
N GLU A 407 -12.43 -16.88 12.88
CA GLU A 407 -11.09 -16.30 12.63
C GLU A 407 -9.97 -17.05 13.39
N SER A 408 -10.24 -17.51 14.60
CA SER A 408 -9.28 -18.33 15.37
C SER A 408 -8.91 -19.63 14.66
N TYR A 409 -9.87 -20.25 13.95
CA TYR A 409 -9.63 -21.45 13.19
C TYR A 409 -8.94 -21.17 11.85
N GLU A 410 -9.24 -20.04 11.22
CA GLU A 410 -8.48 -19.57 10.06
C GLU A 410 -7.01 -19.40 10.40
N ARG A 411 -6.70 -18.72 11.50
CA ARG A 411 -5.32 -18.57 11.98
C ARG A 411 -4.64 -19.90 12.28
N PHE A 412 -5.37 -20.86 12.84
CA PHE A 412 -4.86 -22.21 13.04
C PHE A 412 -4.47 -22.86 11.71
N LEU A 413 -5.34 -22.80 10.71
CA LEU A 413 -5.06 -23.37 9.39
C LEU A 413 -3.90 -22.65 8.69
N GLU A 414 -3.82 -21.33 8.79
CA GLU A 414 -2.70 -20.56 8.27
C GLU A 414 -1.38 -21.00 8.90
N ASN A 415 -1.34 -21.13 10.22
CA ASN A 415 -0.15 -21.62 10.93
C ASN A 415 0.24 -23.01 10.45
N LYS A 416 -0.73 -23.91 10.24
CA LYS A 416 -0.46 -25.26 9.71
C LYS A 416 0.09 -25.24 8.28
N ILE A 417 -0.39 -24.34 7.43
CA ILE A 417 0.21 -24.13 6.10
C ILE A 417 1.67 -23.67 6.24
N ARG A 418 1.96 -22.70 7.12
CA ARG A 418 3.33 -22.20 7.34
C ARG A 418 4.28 -23.22 7.96
N GLU A 419 3.77 -24.11 8.82
CA GLU A 419 4.55 -25.21 9.41
C GLU A 419 4.98 -26.26 8.36
N ASN A 420 4.15 -26.52 7.34
CA ASN A 420 4.43 -27.53 6.33
C ASN A 420 5.13 -26.96 5.08
N TRP A 421 4.89 -25.70 4.76
CA TRP A 421 5.48 -25.06 3.58
C TRP A 421 6.05 -23.68 3.95
N ASN A 422 7.22 -23.39 3.44
CA ASN A 422 7.90 -22.13 3.72
C ASN A 422 7.22 -20.95 3.00
N PHE A 423 6.42 -20.17 3.74
CA PHE A 423 5.87 -18.87 3.32
C PHE A 423 6.41 -17.72 4.16
N ASN A 424 7.60 -17.89 4.77
CA ASN A 424 8.23 -16.85 5.56
C ASN A 424 8.36 -15.54 4.79
N GLY A 425 7.95 -14.44 5.38
CA GLY A 425 7.94 -13.12 4.78
C GLY A 425 6.74 -12.83 3.88
N VAL A 426 5.80 -13.75 3.70
CA VAL A 426 4.69 -13.59 2.75
C VAL A 426 3.34 -13.65 3.43
N PRO A 427 2.48 -12.61 3.28
CA PRO A 427 1.09 -12.68 3.72
C PRO A 427 0.29 -13.72 2.92
N ILE A 428 -0.45 -14.57 3.60
CA ILE A 428 -1.33 -15.58 3.02
C ILE A 428 -2.78 -15.09 3.09
N GLN A 429 -3.57 -15.37 2.06
CA GLN A 429 -5.00 -15.12 2.09
C GLN A 429 -5.76 -16.46 2.13
N MET A 430 -6.62 -16.57 3.14
CA MET A 430 -7.54 -17.69 3.27
C MET A 430 -8.92 -17.27 2.77
N ILE A 431 -9.57 -18.13 1.96
CA ILE A 431 -10.89 -17.85 1.39
C ILE A 431 -11.75 -19.09 1.64
N PHE A 432 -12.90 -18.92 2.27
CA PHE A 432 -13.86 -20.00 2.48
C PHE A 432 -15.01 -19.83 1.50
N LYS A 433 -15.34 -20.91 0.78
CA LYS A 433 -16.44 -20.93 -0.21
C LYS A 433 -17.32 -22.15 -0.04
N GLU A 434 -18.58 -21.97 -0.34
CA GLU A 434 -19.52 -23.09 -0.50
C GLU A 434 -19.21 -23.84 -1.81
N LYS A 435 -19.34 -25.16 -1.76
CA LYS A 435 -19.10 -26.01 -2.94
C LYS A 435 -20.42 -26.21 -3.70
#